data_cb641aaec32fc05c9ae1db8b4c93479e
#
_entry.id   cb641aaec32fc05c9ae1db8b4c93479e
#
_cell.length_a   1.000
_cell.length_b   1.000
_cell.length_c   1.000
_cell.angle_alpha   90.00
_cell.angle_beta   90.00
_cell.angle_gamma   90.00
#
_symmetry.space_group_name_H-M   'P 1'
#
loop_
_entity.id
_entity.type
_entity.pdbx_description
1 polymer ?
#
loop_
_entity_poly.entity_id
_entity_poly.type
_entity_poly.pdbx_seq_one_letter_code
_entity_poly.pdbx_strand_id
1 'polypeptide(L)'
;MTTESEMITLHIILADDDIDDRQFFEKALKEIPIPNHFTTVNDGEQLMNYLHMNSDHLPDILFLDLSMPRKTGFECLSEIKEDEKLKDLPVIMLSTSFPRDNKYEQHIINVLYTIGAMDYIRKPGDYQTLKEDIHKTLIKVTLKDVG
;
A
#
# COMPACT_ATOMS: atom_id res chain seq x y z
N MET A 1 -21.93 -6.55 24.23
CA MET A 1 -21.30 -6.88 23.83
C MET A 1 -20.33 -6.24 23.62
N THR A 2 -19.55 -6.46 23.34
CA THR A 2 -18.59 -5.94 23.25
C THR A 2 -18.12 -5.51 22.18
N THR A 3 -18.10 -4.41 21.97
CA THR A 3 -17.62 -3.81 20.83
C THR A 3 -16.17 -3.91 20.61
N GLU A 4 -15.43 -4.10 21.67
CA GLU A 4 -13.99 -4.22 21.52
C GLU A 4 -13.59 -5.44 20.74
N SER A 5 -14.29 -6.53 20.94
CA SER A 5 -13.98 -7.75 20.21
C SER A 5 -14.36 -7.63 18.74
N GLU A 6 -15.15 -6.62 18.40
CA GLU A 6 -15.53 -6.40 17.02
C GLU A 6 -14.61 -5.42 16.31
N MET A 7 -13.73 -4.75 17.05
CA MET A 7 -12.80 -3.82 16.44
C MET A 7 -11.70 -4.61 15.74
N ILE A 8 -11.67 -4.48 14.42
CA ILE A 8 -10.68 -5.17 13.61
C ILE A 8 -9.42 -4.34 13.56
N THR A 9 -8.30 -4.97 13.88
CA THR A 9 -7.00 -4.33 13.72
C THR A 9 -6.51 -4.61 12.31
N LEU A 10 -6.34 -3.57 11.53
CA LEU A 10 -5.86 -3.74 10.15
C LEU A 10 -4.38 -4.06 10.15
N HIS A 11 -4.00 -5.06 9.39
CA HIS A 11 -2.59 -5.36 9.17
C HIS A 11 -2.17 -4.66 7.89
N ILE A 12 -1.30 -3.68 8.03
CA ILE A 12 -0.85 -2.82 6.93
C ILE A 12 0.62 -3.08 6.67
N ILE A 13 0.97 -3.32 5.41
CA ILE A 13 2.37 -3.45 5.05
C ILE A 13 2.74 -2.36 4.06
N LEU A 14 3.94 -1.79 4.24
CA LEU A 14 4.50 -0.77 3.35
C LEU A 14 5.80 -1.29 2.78
N ALA A 15 5.90 -1.30 1.47
CA ALA A 15 7.14 -1.61 0.77
C ALA A 15 7.71 -0.32 0.21
N ASP A 16 8.82 0.14 0.76
CA ASP A 16 9.43 1.43 0.39
C ASP A 16 10.89 1.39 0.81
N ASP A 17 11.79 1.77 -0.09
CA ASP A 17 13.22 1.70 0.19
C ASP A 17 13.77 2.94 0.91
N ASP A 18 12.97 3.99 1.05
CA ASP A 18 13.40 5.24 1.67
C ASP A 18 13.01 5.27 3.14
N ILE A 19 14.02 5.37 4.02
CA ILE A 19 13.76 5.33 5.45
C ILE A 19 12.94 6.53 5.92
N ASP A 20 13.15 7.69 5.33
CA ASP A 20 12.39 8.89 5.72
C ASP A 20 10.92 8.72 5.35
N ASP A 21 10.65 8.18 4.17
CA ASP A 21 9.27 7.92 3.75
C ASP A 21 8.59 6.92 4.67
N ARG A 22 9.31 5.86 5.07
CA ARG A 22 8.76 4.88 5.99
C ARG A 22 8.42 5.51 7.34
N GLN A 23 9.28 6.39 7.84
CA GLN A 23 9.05 7.06 9.12
C GLN A 23 7.87 8.01 9.06
N PHE A 24 7.73 8.77 7.99
CA PHE A 24 6.57 9.64 7.80
C PHE A 24 5.28 8.84 7.72
N PHE A 25 5.31 7.73 7.02
CA PHE A 25 4.15 6.87 6.88
C PHE A 25 3.75 6.30 8.25
N GLU A 26 4.71 5.82 9.01
CA GLU A 26 4.45 5.28 10.34
C GLU A 26 3.86 6.34 11.26
N LYS A 27 4.41 7.56 11.22
CA LYS A 27 3.89 8.66 12.02
C LYS A 27 2.44 8.95 11.66
N ALA A 28 2.14 8.97 10.36
CA ALA A 28 0.77 9.21 9.91
C ALA A 28 -0.18 8.15 10.44
N LEU A 29 0.23 6.88 10.37
CA LEU A 29 -0.62 5.80 10.86
C LEU A 29 -0.91 5.91 12.35
N LYS A 30 0.07 6.35 13.14
CA LYS A 30 -0.14 6.50 14.58
C LYS A 30 -1.14 7.58 14.91
N GLU A 31 -1.31 8.55 14.02
CA GLU A 31 -2.24 9.66 14.24
C GLU A 31 -3.62 9.40 13.64
N ILE A 32 -3.77 8.34 12.88
CA ILE A 32 -5.07 7.98 12.31
C ILE A 32 -5.82 7.08 13.29
N PRO A 33 -7.08 7.40 13.60
CA PRO A 33 -7.82 6.66 14.62
C PRO A 33 -8.38 5.34 14.09
N ILE A 34 -7.53 4.51 13.54
CA ILE A 34 -7.88 3.17 13.06
C ILE A 34 -6.84 2.21 13.63
N PRO A 35 -7.24 1.23 14.45
CA PRO A 35 -6.28 0.29 15.00
C PRO A 35 -5.55 -0.45 13.89
N ASN A 36 -4.22 -0.51 13.99
CA ASN A 36 -3.44 -1.16 12.95
C ASN A 36 -2.17 -1.79 13.49
N HIS A 37 -1.75 -2.82 12.77
CA HIS A 37 -0.46 -3.46 12.95
C HIS A 37 0.34 -3.16 11.69
N PHE A 38 1.50 -2.54 11.84
CA PHE A 38 2.25 -2.01 10.71
C PHE A 38 3.56 -2.76 10.51
N THR A 39 3.80 -3.22 9.31
CA THR A 39 5.02 -3.92 8.92
C THR A 39 5.63 -3.20 7.73
N THR A 40 6.97 -3.12 7.69
CA THR A 40 7.64 -2.52 6.53
C THR A 40 8.64 -3.50 5.93
N VAL A 41 8.83 -3.39 4.63
CA VAL A 41 9.89 -4.07 3.91
C VAL A 41 10.61 -3.05 3.04
N ASN A 42 11.87 -3.32 2.72
CA ASN A 42 12.76 -2.31 2.12
C ASN A 42 12.89 -2.41 0.61
N ASP A 43 12.51 -3.51 0.02
CA ASP A 43 12.62 -3.68 -1.43
C ASP A 43 11.65 -4.74 -1.91
N GLY A 44 11.58 -4.90 -3.22
CA GLY A 44 10.61 -5.80 -3.82
C GLY A 44 10.86 -7.27 -3.54
N GLU A 45 12.12 -7.67 -3.40
CA GLU A 45 12.43 -9.06 -3.04
C GLU A 45 11.94 -9.39 -1.64
N GLN A 46 12.23 -8.48 -0.69
CA GLN A 46 11.74 -8.66 0.69
C GLN A 46 10.23 -8.73 0.72
N LEU A 47 9.57 -7.89 -0.08
CA LEU A 47 8.12 -7.90 -0.14
C LEU A 47 7.59 -9.26 -0.59
N MET A 48 8.10 -9.74 -1.71
CA MET A 48 7.57 -10.99 -2.27
C MET A 48 7.88 -12.18 -1.34
N ASN A 49 9.06 -12.18 -0.72
CA ASN A 49 9.37 -13.22 0.25
C ASN A 49 8.40 -13.19 1.43
N TYR A 50 8.12 -11.98 1.92
CA TYR A 50 7.18 -11.82 3.04
C TYR A 50 5.79 -12.35 2.66
N LEU A 51 5.31 -11.97 1.49
CA LEU A 51 3.96 -12.36 1.08
C LEU A 51 3.85 -13.88 0.88
N HIS A 52 4.87 -14.49 0.27
CA HIS A 52 4.85 -15.94 0.06
C HIS A 52 4.94 -16.70 1.38
N MET A 53 5.76 -16.22 2.32
CA MET A 53 5.88 -16.87 3.61
C MET A 53 4.63 -16.73 4.48
N ASN A 54 3.82 -15.70 4.20
CA ASN A 54 2.61 -15.43 4.97
C ASN A 54 1.36 -15.55 4.13
N SER A 55 1.38 -16.41 3.12
CA SER A 55 0.26 -16.50 2.18
C SER A 55 -1.04 -16.97 2.83
N ASP A 56 -0.96 -17.60 4.01
CA ASP A 56 -2.16 -18.00 4.73
C ASP A 56 -2.69 -16.91 5.65
N HIS A 57 -1.88 -15.88 5.91
CA HIS A 57 -2.28 -14.76 6.77
C HIS A 57 -1.76 -13.47 6.15
N LEU A 58 -2.33 -13.11 5.01
CA LEU A 58 -1.91 -11.92 4.27
C LEU A 58 -2.28 -10.65 5.01
N PRO A 59 -1.53 -9.57 4.79
CA PRO A 59 -1.96 -8.27 5.29
C PRO A 59 -3.30 -7.89 4.67
N ASP A 60 -3.98 -6.95 5.30
CA ASP A 60 -5.25 -6.44 4.79
C ASP A 60 -5.06 -5.46 3.64
N ILE A 61 -3.91 -4.80 3.61
CA ILE A 61 -3.62 -3.82 2.58
C ILE A 61 -2.11 -3.66 2.43
N LEU A 62 -1.68 -3.50 1.20
CA LEU A 62 -0.28 -3.25 0.85
C LEU A 62 -0.16 -1.88 0.21
N PHE A 63 0.72 -1.05 0.77
CA PHE A 63 1.14 0.19 0.12
C PHE A 63 2.50 -0.10 -0.53
N LEU A 64 2.59 0.10 -1.83
CA LEU A 64 3.71 -0.38 -2.62
C LEU A 64 4.35 0.76 -3.41
N ASP A 65 5.59 1.07 -3.07
CA ASP A 65 6.34 2.10 -3.78
C ASP A 65 6.65 1.61 -5.19
N LEU A 66 6.45 2.48 -6.15
CA LEU A 66 6.67 2.15 -7.54
C LEU A 66 8.14 1.91 -7.85
N SER A 67 9.02 2.68 -7.21
CA SER A 67 10.44 2.68 -7.50
C SER A 67 11.25 2.10 -6.34
N MET A 68 11.72 0.87 -6.49
CA MET A 68 12.52 0.20 -5.48
C MET A 68 13.63 -0.60 -6.16
N PRO A 69 14.76 -0.82 -5.47
CA PRO A 69 15.80 -1.66 -6.04
C PRO A 69 15.39 -3.14 -6.02
N ARG A 70 16.11 -3.93 -6.77
CA ARG A 70 15.99 -5.39 -6.90
C ARG A 70 14.74 -5.82 -7.63
N LYS A 71 13.57 -5.42 -7.19
CA LYS A 71 12.32 -5.70 -7.88
C LYS A 71 11.44 -4.47 -7.73
N THR A 72 10.98 -3.93 -8.86
CA THR A 72 10.21 -2.70 -8.87
C THR A 72 8.79 -2.93 -8.39
N GLY A 73 8.07 -1.83 -8.10
CA GLY A 73 6.67 -1.93 -7.73
C GLY A 73 5.81 -2.50 -8.85
N PHE A 74 6.14 -2.19 -10.11
CA PHE A 74 5.45 -2.78 -11.26
C PHE A 74 5.58 -4.30 -11.26
N GLU A 75 6.80 -4.77 -11.06
CA GLU A 75 7.07 -6.21 -11.08
C GLU A 75 6.35 -6.90 -9.94
N CYS A 76 6.37 -6.28 -8.74
CA CYS A 76 5.68 -6.86 -7.59
C CYS A 76 4.17 -6.89 -7.82
N LEU A 77 3.59 -5.80 -8.30
CA LEU A 77 2.15 -5.76 -8.55
C LEU A 77 1.75 -6.84 -9.54
N SER A 78 2.49 -6.97 -10.64
CA SER A 78 2.18 -7.98 -11.65
C SER A 78 2.25 -9.38 -11.05
N GLU A 79 3.29 -9.66 -10.29
CA GLU A 79 3.47 -10.97 -9.68
C GLU A 79 2.36 -11.28 -8.69
N ILE A 80 1.98 -10.30 -7.87
CA ILE A 80 0.89 -10.45 -6.91
C ILE A 80 -0.41 -10.79 -7.63
N LYS A 81 -0.73 -10.05 -8.69
CA LYS A 81 -2.02 -10.22 -9.35
C LYS A 81 -2.10 -11.48 -10.20
N GLU A 82 -0.96 -12.08 -10.51
CA GLU A 82 -0.93 -13.35 -11.25
C GLU A 82 -0.89 -14.56 -10.32
N ASP A 83 -0.72 -14.36 -9.02
CA ASP A 83 -0.60 -15.45 -8.06
C ASP A 83 -1.96 -15.74 -7.43
N GLU A 84 -2.38 -17.03 -7.48
CA GLU A 84 -3.70 -17.41 -7.01
C GLU A 84 -3.93 -17.11 -5.52
N LYS A 85 -2.87 -17.15 -4.72
CA LYS A 85 -3.00 -16.87 -3.29
C LYS A 85 -2.92 -15.40 -2.95
N LEU A 86 -2.30 -14.61 -3.80
CA LEU A 86 -2.02 -13.19 -3.50
C LEU A 86 -2.93 -12.22 -4.24
N LYS A 87 -3.58 -12.65 -5.29
CA LYS A 87 -4.23 -11.75 -6.24
C LYS A 87 -5.32 -10.88 -5.64
N ASP A 88 -5.93 -11.30 -4.53
CA ASP A 88 -7.02 -10.53 -3.92
C ASP A 88 -6.54 -9.51 -2.91
N LEU A 89 -5.22 -9.45 -2.66
CA LEU A 89 -4.65 -8.47 -1.74
C LEU A 89 -4.85 -7.06 -2.30
N PRO A 90 -5.47 -6.15 -1.54
CA PRO A 90 -5.59 -4.76 -1.99
C PRO A 90 -4.22 -4.10 -2.04
N VAL A 91 -3.87 -3.55 -3.20
CA VAL A 91 -2.56 -2.91 -3.40
C VAL A 91 -2.77 -1.45 -3.78
N ILE A 92 -2.17 -0.56 -2.99
CA ILE A 92 -2.19 0.87 -3.23
C ILE A 92 -0.81 1.27 -3.70
N MET A 93 -0.71 1.83 -4.89
CA MET A 93 0.58 2.23 -5.42
C MET A 93 0.97 3.61 -4.90
N LEU A 94 2.25 3.74 -4.56
CA LEU A 94 2.81 5.02 -4.16
C LEU A 94 3.88 5.42 -5.14
N SER A 95 3.98 6.70 -5.45
CA SER A 95 5.08 7.18 -6.28
C SER A 95 5.56 8.53 -5.81
N THR A 96 6.84 8.80 -6.03
CA THR A 96 7.34 10.17 -5.89
C THR A 96 6.77 10.97 -7.05
N SER A 97 6.86 12.28 -6.95
CA SER A 97 6.31 13.12 -7.99
C SER A 97 7.02 12.84 -9.33
N PHE A 98 6.21 12.66 -10.36
CA PHE A 98 6.74 12.60 -11.71
C PHE A 98 7.13 13.99 -12.17
N PRO A 99 8.05 14.11 -13.14
CA PRO A 99 8.29 15.39 -13.80
C PRO A 99 6.97 15.87 -14.39
N ARG A 100 6.89 17.13 -14.72
CA ARG A 100 5.66 17.85 -15.05
C ARG A 100 4.80 17.31 -16.17
N ASP A 101 5.11 16.18 -16.74
CA ASP A 101 4.33 15.62 -17.83
C ASP A 101 3.15 14.83 -17.27
N ASN A 102 2.01 15.50 -17.17
CA ASN A 102 0.78 14.89 -16.68
C ASN A 102 0.32 13.71 -17.55
N LYS A 103 0.64 13.75 -18.83
CA LYS A 103 0.26 12.66 -19.72
C LYS A 103 1.03 11.39 -19.42
N TYR A 104 2.30 11.54 -19.10
CA TYR A 104 3.13 10.40 -18.76
C TYR A 104 2.65 9.76 -17.45
N GLU A 105 2.41 10.60 -16.44
CA GLU A 105 1.92 10.10 -15.15
C GLU A 105 0.56 9.43 -15.33
N GLN A 106 -0.33 10.03 -16.10
CA GLN A 106 -1.66 9.47 -16.32
C GLN A 106 -1.57 8.11 -17.03
N HIS A 107 -0.65 7.97 -17.97
CA HIS A 107 -0.43 6.69 -18.63
C HIS A 107 0.02 5.62 -17.64
N ILE A 108 0.97 5.96 -16.77
CA ILE A 108 1.45 5.02 -15.75
C ILE A 108 0.30 4.62 -14.82
N ILE A 109 -0.50 5.59 -14.37
CA ILE A 109 -1.64 5.31 -13.52
C ILE A 109 -2.61 4.35 -14.19
N ASN A 110 -2.89 4.56 -15.46
CA ASN A 110 -3.81 3.70 -16.20
C ASN A 110 -3.27 2.28 -16.30
N VAL A 111 -1.96 2.13 -16.51
CA VAL A 111 -1.34 0.81 -16.58
C VAL A 111 -1.46 0.11 -15.23
N LEU A 112 -1.20 0.83 -14.14
CA LEU A 112 -1.28 0.25 -12.80
C LEU A 112 -2.69 -0.26 -12.49
N TYR A 113 -3.71 0.53 -12.82
CA TYR A 113 -5.09 0.09 -12.61
C TYR A 113 -5.44 -1.10 -13.48
N THR A 114 -4.94 -1.13 -14.71
CA THR A 114 -5.17 -2.26 -15.61
C THR A 114 -4.58 -3.54 -15.07
N ILE A 115 -3.40 -3.47 -14.45
CA ILE A 115 -2.76 -4.64 -13.84
C ILE A 115 -3.55 -5.09 -12.62
N GLY A 116 -4.14 -4.17 -11.86
CA GLY A 116 -4.97 -4.54 -10.74
C GLY A 116 -4.76 -3.74 -9.46
N ALA A 117 -4.05 -2.62 -9.54
CA ALA A 117 -3.92 -1.74 -8.36
C ALA A 117 -5.30 -1.24 -7.96
N MET A 118 -5.54 -1.18 -6.67
CA MET A 118 -6.80 -0.67 -6.16
C MET A 118 -6.84 0.85 -6.17
N ASP A 119 -5.69 1.48 -5.93
CA ASP A 119 -5.62 2.93 -5.86
C ASP A 119 -4.18 3.38 -6.09
N TYR A 120 -4.01 4.67 -6.24
CA TYR A 120 -2.72 5.29 -6.50
C TYR A 120 -2.61 6.57 -5.68
N ILE A 121 -1.53 6.72 -4.94
CA ILE A 121 -1.26 7.92 -4.16
C ILE A 121 0.07 8.50 -4.61
N ARG A 122 0.05 9.76 -5.02
CA ARG A 122 1.26 10.50 -5.30
C ARG A 122 1.80 10.99 -3.97
N LYS A 123 3.06 10.65 -3.66
CA LYS A 123 3.66 11.07 -2.40
C LYS A 123 3.72 12.60 -2.36
N PRO A 124 2.95 13.25 -1.50
CA PRO A 124 2.97 14.71 -1.43
C PRO A 124 4.16 15.18 -0.62
N GLY A 125 4.58 16.42 -0.85
CA GLY A 125 5.62 17.00 -0.02
C GLY A 125 5.11 17.43 1.33
N ASP A 126 3.81 17.33 1.54
CA ASP A 126 3.15 17.82 2.74
C ASP A 126 2.63 16.65 3.58
N TYR A 127 3.06 16.60 4.82
CA TYR A 127 2.72 15.51 5.74
C TYR A 127 1.21 15.40 5.97
N GLN A 128 0.52 16.53 6.11
CA GLN A 128 -0.91 16.51 6.40
C GLN A 128 -1.70 15.88 5.24
N THR A 129 -1.31 16.20 4.01
CA THR A 129 -1.95 15.62 2.84
C THR A 129 -1.70 14.12 2.77
N LEU A 130 -0.48 13.69 3.08
CA LEU A 130 -0.18 12.26 3.10
C LEU A 130 -1.07 11.54 4.10
N LYS A 131 -1.19 12.09 5.30
CA LYS A 131 -2.03 11.47 6.34
C LYS A 131 -3.48 11.38 5.88
N GLU A 132 -4.00 12.44 5.27
CA GLU A 132 -5.37 12.44 4.77
C GLU A 132 -5.58 11.39 3.68
N ASP A 133 -4.63 11.26 2.77
CA ASP A 133 -4.73 10.29 1.69
C ASP A 133 -4.71 8.87 2.21
N ILE A 134 -3.82 8.60 3.18
CA ILE A 134 -3.75 7.28 3.81
C ILE A 134 -5.07 6.98 4.51
N HIS A 135 -5.59 7.95 5.27
CA HIS A 135 -6.82 7.75 6.03
C HIS A 135 -7.99 7.43 5.11
N LYS A 136 -8.12 8.18 4.00
CA LYS A 136 -9.18 7.92 3.03
C LYS A 136 -9.08 6.52 2.44
N THR A 137 -7.86 6.09 2.16
CA THR A 137 -7.63 4.77 1.59
C THR A 137 -8.00 3.67 2.57
N LEU A 138 -7.62 3.84 3.84
CA LEU A 138 -7.96 2.85 4.86
C LEU A 138 -9.47 2.74 5.06
N ILE A 139 -10.17 3.85 5.03
CA ILE A 139 -11.62 3.84 5.11
C ILE A 139 -12.22 3.08 3.94
N LYS A 140 -11.70 3.32 2.74
CA LYS A 140 -12.19 2.65 1.53
C LYS A 140 -12.02 1.14 1.62
N VAL A 141 -10.88 0.68 2.12
CA VAL A 141 -10.62 -0.75 2.26
C VAL A 141 -11.55 -1.35 3.32
N THR A 142 -11.71 -0.65 4.44
CA THR A 142 -12.57 -1.12 5.53
C THR A 142 -14.02 -1.25 5.08
N LEU A 143 -14.52 -0.25 4.35
CA LEU A 143 -15.91 -0.28 3.86
C LEU A 143 -16.12 -1.38 2.84
N LYS A 144 -15.11 -1.66 2.03
CA LYS A 144 -15.22 -2.72 1.04
C LYS A 144 -15.36 -4.08 1.71
N ASP A 145 -14.68 -4.28 2.84
CA ASP A 145 -14.78 -5.53 3.58
C ASP A 145 -16.15 -5.71 4.22
N VAL A 146 -16.82 -4.61 4.54
CA VAL A 146 -18.14 -4.66 5.15
C VAL A 146 -19.23 -4.91 4.11
N GLY A 147 -18.99 -4.39 2.93
CA GLY A 147 -19.95 -4.53 1.86
C GLY A 147 -19.89 -5.88 1.22
#